data_88ec9d5776edd7b2219086f861e4d76b
#
_entry.id   88ec9d5776edd7b2219086f861e4d76b
#
_cell.length_a   1.000
_cell.length_b   1.000
_cell.length_c   1.000
_cell.angle_alpha   90.00
_cell.angle_beta   90.00
_cell.angle_gamma   90.00
#
_symmetry.space_group_name_H-M   'P 1'
#
loop_
_entity.id
_entity.type
_entity.pdbx_description
1 polymer ?
#
loop_
_entity_poly.entity_id
_entity_poly.type
_entity_poly.pdbx_seq_one_letter_code
_entity_poly.pdbx_strand_id
1 'polypeptide(L)'
;MNVTEKAAGWWSDPDRDVPGTQWLQIPGAVENMNRRATGDPAINWITHSAGLLAKFAKPIKALSLGCGFGIIERVLRRCDCCQLIHGVDVAEGAIEGARKAARDEGLDGLTYEVADLNSAKLPKEAYDAVYVHAALHHVFQLEHLLDQIKQTLKPGGLFVVYEYIGPSQMQFPRRDLELADAFLNAIPERYRSMPRLKDIKKEALRLSLDAMNSSDPSESIRASEIVPLTASRFEVRHFRYVGGTLLLLIFSEIAGNFTEDDVEIMPLIRALIALDNFLIDNKVLPSYHVYMICQKTDNPLPMQTRNVLPPAVSVFPTDDLEALTVRTKPVGLLAAEPNPFRADSRGVGSPTVSWITYGASRVEIHVNAPDGPIFARRGPGRFSQKIGPPGVCDGTRLYLQDVSGGLPLTPENTIAVVTLRSA
;
A
#
# COMPACT_ATOMS: atom_id res chain seq x y z
N MET A 1 -20.98 17.33 18.21
CA MET A 1 -19.55 17.00 18.17
C MET A 1 -19.04 17.43 16.80
N ASN A 2 -18.04 18.28 16.74
CA ASN A 2 -17.46 18.70 15.45
C ASN A 2 -16.55 17.57 14.90
N VAL A 3 -16.06 17.72 13.66
CA VAL A 3 -15.23 16.69 12.99
C VAL A 3 -13.96 16.37 13.79
N THR A 4 -13.27 17.39 14.28
CA THR A 4 -12.04 17.26 15.07
C THR A 4 -12.29 16.52 16.38
N GLU A 5 -13.41 16.80 17.09
CA GLU A 5 -13.76 16.10 18.33
C GLU A 5 -14.05 14.61 18.10
N LYS A 6 -14.71 14.27 16.98
CA LYS A 6 -14.96 12.87 16.61
C LYS A 6 -13.64 12.14 16.32
N ALA A 7 -12.78 12.73 15.51
CA ALA A 7 -11.47 12.17 15.19
C ALA A 7 -10.63 12.01 16.47
N ALA A 8 -10.56 13.03 17.34
CA ALA A 8 -9.83 12.96 18.59
C ALA A 8 -10.32 11.82 19.50
N GLY A 9 -11.63 11.63 19.60
CA GLY A 9 -12.22 10.51 20.37
C GLY A 9 -11.86 9.14 19.77
N TRP A 10 -11.95 9.01 18.46
CA TRP A 10 -11.61 7.80 17.75
C TRP A 10 -10.13 7.39 17.90
N TRP A 11 -9.22 8.38 17.79
CA TRP A 11 -7.77 8.15 17.85
C TRP A 11 -7.25 8.07 19.31
N SER A 12 -8.05 8.40 20.31
CA SER A 12 -7.70 8.25 21.74
C SER A 12 -7.87 6.83 22.28
N ASP A 13 -8.57 5.94 21.56
CA ASP A 13 -8.84 4.58 22.00
C ASP A 13 -7.64 3.66 21.68
N PRO A 14 -6.90 3.14 22.70
CA PRO A 14 -5.77 2.25 22.47
C PRO A 14 -6.19 0.87 21.93
N ASP A 15 -7.45 0.46 22.16
CA ASP A 15 -7.98 -0.82 21.74
C ASP A 15 -8.58 -0.78 20.32
N ARG A 16 -8.55 0.40 19.68
CA ARG A 16 -9.01 0.59 18.30
C ARG A 16 -8.26 -0.28 17.30
N ASP A 17 -6.96 -0.38 17.45
CA ASP A 17 -6.10 -1.16 16.56
C ASP A 17 -6.19 -2.64 16.91
N VAL A 18 -7.19 -3.30 16.35
CA VAL A 18 -7.32 -4.75 16.49
C VAL A 18 -6.17 -5.43 15.75
N PRO A 19 -5.35 -6.25 16.44
CA PRO A 19 -4.28 -6.98 15.78
C PRO A 19 -4.80 -7.80 14.60
N GLY A 20 -4.08 -7.77 13.48
CA GLY A 20 -4.43 -8.53 12.28
C GLY A 20 -5.41 -7.85 11.33
N THR A 21 -5.82 -6.60 11.59
CA THR A 21 -6.71 -5.86 10.68
C THR A 21 -5.96 -5.00 9.65
N GLN A 22 -4.72 -4.64 9.96
CA GLN A 22 -3.90 -3.78 9.07
C GLN A 22 -3.17 -4.62 8.03
N TRP A 23 -3.30 -4.27 6.75
CA TRP A 23 -2.67 -4.99 5.64
C TRP A 23 -1.15 -5.12 5.76
N LEU A 24 -0.49 -4.17 6.44
CA LEU A 24 0.94 -4.20 6.74
C LEU A 24 1.39 -5.37 7.62
N GLN A 25 0.44 -6.03 8.27
CA GLN A 25 0.72 -7.16 9.18
C GLN A 25 0.82 -8.49 8.46
N ILE A 26 0.60 -8.55 7.12
CA ILE A 26 0.92 -9.77 6.36
C ILE A 26 2.44 -9.97 6.31
N PRO A 27 2.90 -11.23 6.37
CA PRO A 27 4.34 -11.53 6.26
C PRO A 27 4.98 -10.97 5.00
N GLY A 28 6.13 -10.32 5.14
CA GLY A 28 6.89 -9.75 4.04
C GLY A 28 6.44 -8.36 3.58
N ALA A 29 5.32 -7.81 4.09
CA ALA A 29 4.83 -6.49 3.68
C ALA A 29 5.78 -5.37 4.12
N VAL A 30 6.22 -5.40 5.37
CA VAL A 30 7.12 -4.37 5.93
C VAL A 30 8.47 -4.37 5.21
N GLU A 31 9.07 -5.54 4.99
CA GLU A 31 10.32 -5.68 4.24
C GLU A 31 10.18 -5.18 2.80
N ASN A 32 9.04 -5.47 2.17
CA ASN A 32 8.75 -4.97 0.83
C ASN A 32 8.64 -3.44 0.82
N MET A 33 7.93 -2.86 1.77
CA MET A 33 7.78 -1.41 1.89
C MET A 33 9.13 -0.73 2.17
N ASN A 34 9.94 -1.29 3.09
CA ASN A 34 11.28 -0.81 3.37
C ASN A 34 12.14 -0.81 2.09
N ARG A 35 12.16 -1.93 1.35
CA ARG A 35 12.88 -2.03 0.07
C ARG A 35 12.43 -0.97 -0.93
N ARG A 36 11.13 -0.73 -1.04
CA ARG A 36 10.59 0.29 -1.95
C ARG A 36 10.92 1.71 -1.48
N ALA A 37 10.85 1.98 -0.18
CA ALA A 37 11.12 3.29 0.39
C ALA A 37 12.61 3.65 0.36
N THR A 38 13.49 2.72 0.74
CA THR A 38 14.90 2.99 1.06
C THR A 38 15.89 2.29 0.12
N GLY A 39 15.44 1.25 -0.59
CA GLY A 39 16.28 0.34 -1.39
C GLY A 39 16.74 -0.90 -0.63
N ASP A 40 16.58 -0.94 0.70
CA ASP A 40 17.01 -2.05 1.56
C ASP A 40 15.84 -2.54 2.43
N PRO A 41 15.49 -3.85 2.40
CA PRO A 41 14.39 -4.40 3.21
C PRO A 41 14.64 -4.31 4.71
N ALA A 42 15.89 -4.22 5.17
CA ALA A 42 16.26 -4.12 6.58
C ALA A 42 16.23 -2.68 7.13
N ILE A 43 16.21 -1.67 6.24
CA ILE A 43 16.26 -0.26 6.63
C ILE A 43 14.87 0.34 6.51
N ASN A 44 14.24 0.65 7.64
CA ASN A 44 12.97 1.35 7.63
C ASN A 44 13.14 2.85 7.29
N TRP A 45 12.06 3.49 6.86
CA TRP A 45 12.06 4.88 6.42
C TRP A 45 12.46 5.88 7.52
N ILE A 46 12.21 5.58 8.81
CA ILE A 46 12.61 6.44 9.93
C ILE A 46 14.14 6.44 10.05
N THR A 47 14.74 5.25 10.09
CA THR A 47 16.20 5.09 10.17
C THR A 47 16.89 5.67 8.93
N HIS A 48 16.31 5.48 7.74
CA HIS A 48 16.82 6.07 6.50
C HIS A 48 16.83 7.61 6.57
N SER A 49 15.70 8.22 6.96
CA SER A 49 15.62 9.69 7.10
C SER A 49 16.52 10.23 8.19
N ALA A 50 16.64 9.50 9.31
CA ALA A 50 17.50 9.85 10.42
C ALA A 50 18.99 9.97 9.99
N GLY A 51 19.45 9.08 9.11
CA GLY A 51 20.79 9.15 8.54
C GLY A 51 21.10 10.47 7.83
N LEU A 52 20.09 11.12 7.25
CA LEU A 52 20.23 12.41 6.59
C LEU A 52 20.35 13.58 7.58
N LEU A 53 19.95 13.39 8.83
CA LEU A 53 20.05 14.41 9.87
C LEU A 53 21.48 14.54 10.42
N ALA A 54 22.34 13.56 10.21
CA ALA A 54 23.72 13.58 10.69
C ALA A 54 24.54 14.80 10.20
N LYS A 55 24.10 15.46 9.12
CA LYS A 55 24.72 16.70 8.59
C LYS A 55 24.33 17.97 9.34
N PHE A 56 23.30 17.91 10.21
CA PHE A 56 22.89 19.07 10.99
C PHE A 56 23.69 19.21 12.27
N ALA A 57 23.86 20.45 12.74
CA ALA A 57 24.54 20.72 14.02
C ALA A 57 23.67 20.24 15.20
N LYS A 58 24.28 19.53 16.14
CA LYS A 58 23.61 19.14 17.39
C LYS A 58 23.50 20.34 18.37
N PRO A 59 22.44 20.41 19.19
CA PRO A 59 21.32 19.47 19.26
C PRO A 59 20.33 19.64 18.11
N ILE A 60 20.00 18.53 17.45
CA ILE A 60 18.99 18.48 16.39
C ILE A 60 17.60 18.50 17.02
N LYS A 61 16.76 19.43 16.55
CA LYS A 61 15.37 19.59 16.98
C LYS A 61 14.42 19.11 15.90
N ALA A 62 13.54 18.16 16.25
CA ALA A 62 12.51 17.69 15.36
C ALA A 62 11.09 17.97 15.89
N LEU A 63 10.15 18.14 14.98
CA LEU A 63 8.72 18.20 15.24
C LEU A 63 8.05 17.01 14.59
N SER A 64 7.16 16.33 15.29
CA SER A 64 6.33 15.24 14.76
C SER A 64 4.87 15.64 14.84
N LEU A 65 4.19 15.70 13.70
CA LEU A 65 2.79 16.13 13.58
C LEU A 65 1.91 14.91 13.30
N GLY A 66 0.84 14.76 14.10
CA GLY A 66 0.06 13.53 14.16
C GLY A 66 0.89 12.40 14.75
N CYS A 67 1.50 12.63 15.93
CA CYS A 67 2.48 11.74 16.51
C CYS A 67 1.87 10.46 17.12
N GLY A 68 0.56 10.43 17.31
CA GLY A 68 -0.15 9.32 17.93
C GLY A 68 0.49 8.91 19.28
N PHE A 69 0.75 7.64 19.45
CA PHE A 69 1.40 7.08 20.65
C PHE A 69 2.92 7.26 20.69
N GLY A 70 3.50 8.14 19.89
CA GLY A 70 4.89 8.58 20.00
C GLY A 70 5.93 7.54 19.55
N ILE A 71 5.65 6.72 18.57
CA ILE A 71 6.58 5.66 18.10
C ILE A 71 7.79 6.26 17.38
N ILE A 72 7.57 7.23 16.47
CA ILE A 72 8.63 7.83 15.65
C ILE A 72 9.63 8.56 16.53
N GLU A 73 9.13 9.35 17.48
CA GLU A 73 9.92 10.16 18.39
C GLU A 73 10.85 9.27 19.23
N ARG A 74 10.31 8.16 19.77
CA ARG A 74 11.12 7.22 20.56
C ARG A 74 12.18 6.51 19.70
N VAL A 75 11.86 6.15 18.45
CA VAL A 75 12.85 5.57 17.53
C VAL A 75 13.97 6.57 17.22
N LEU A 76 13.65 7.81 16.84
CA LEU A 76 14.62 8.86 16.55
C LEU A 76 15.50 9.18 17.77
N ARG A 77 14.91 9.17 18.97
CA ARG A 77 15.65 9.43 20.22
C ARG A 77 16.58 8.29 20.61
N ARG A 78 16.12 7.03 20.47
CA ARG A 78 16.96 5.83 20.73
C ARG A 78 18.18 5.76 19.80
N CYS A 79 18.02 6.18 18.56
CA CYS A 79 19.13 6.25 17.58
C CYS A 79 20.06 7.46 17.79
N ASP A 80 19.82 8.31 18.79
CA ASP A 80 20.49 9.62 18.99
C ASP A 80 20.53 10.50 17.75
N CYS A 81 19.54 10.32 16.85
CA CYS A 81 19.45 11.07 15.60
C CYS A 81 18.86 12.47 15.83
N CYS A 82 17.99 12.61 16.83
CA CYS A 82 17.44 13.87 17.31
C CYS A 82 17.50 13.90 18.84
N GLN A 83 17.97 15.02 19.38
CA GLN A 83 18.09 15.17 20.84
C GLN A 83 16.85 15.79 21.48
N LEU A 84 16.13 16.63 20.75
CA LEU A 84 14.93 17.32 21.20
C LEU A 84 13.81 17.06 20.17
N ILE A 85 12.74 16.43 20.61
CA ILE A 85 11.62 16.09 19.71
C ILE A 85 10.32 16.52 20.37
N HIS A 86 9.51 17.27 19.62
CA HIS A 86 8.18 17.68 20.03
C HIS A 86 7.13 16.96 19.20
N GLY A 87 6.28 16.16 19.85
CA GLY A 87 5.17 15.47 19.22
C GLY A 87 3.87 16.24 19.43
N VAL A 88 3.06 16.35 18.39
CA VAL A 88 1.75 17.01 18.42
C VAL A 88 0.71 16.08 17.85
N ASP A 89 -0.41 15.93 18.56
CA ASP A 89 -1.57 15.16 18.10
C ASP A 89 -2.86 15.76 18.67
N VAL A 90 -3.99 15.51 18.01
CA VAL A 90 -5.30 15.97 18.47
C VAL A 90 -5.90 15.05 19.54
N ALA A 91 -5.43 13.80 19.61
CA ALA A 91 -5.94 12.75 20.48
C ALA A 91 -5.26 12.78 21.86
N GLU A 92 -5.96 13.23 22.88
CA GLU A 92 -5.42 13.33 24.25
C GLU A 92 -4.95 11.97 24.79
N GLY A 93 -5.73 10.91 24.60
CA GLY A 93 -5.36 9.56 25.02
C GLY A 93 -4.09 9.04 24.36
N ALA A 94 -3.87 9.36 23.07
CA ALA A 94 -2.64 9.01 22.37
C ALA A 94 -1.43 9.78 22.95
N ILE A 95 -1.58 11.07 23.21
CA ILE A 95 -0.54 11.91 23.85
C ILE A 95 -0.18 11.41 25.26
N GLU A 96 -1.17 11.03 26.06
CA GLU A 96 -0.91 10.44 27.37
C GLU A 96 -0.14 9.10 27.26
N GLY A 97 -0.57 8.26 26.30
CA GLY A 97 0.14 7.01 25.97
C GLY A 97 1.60 7.26 25.55
N ALA A 98 1.83 8.25 24.67
CA ALA A 98 3.15 8.65 24.22
C ALA A 98 4.05 9.13 25.36
N ARG A 99 3.51 9.99 26.24
CA ARG A 99 4.21 10.47 27.45
C ARG A 99 4.56 9.31 28.40
N LYS A 100 3.62 8.38 28.60
CA LYS A 100 3.86 7.20 29.44
C LYS A 100 4.96 6.33 28.85
N ALA A 101 4.87 5.98 27.58
CA ALA A 101 5.84 5.14 26.91
C ALA A 101 7.26 5.76 26.93
N ALA A 102 7.39 7.07 26.73
CA ALA A 102 8.67 7.77 26.80
C ALA A 102 9.29 7.70 28.23
N ARG A 103 8.46 7.85 29.27
CA ARG A 103 8.93 7.70 30.67
C ARG A 103 9.33 6.27 30.98
N ASP A 104 8.52 5.30 30.58
CA ASP A 104 8.80 3.86 30.84
C ASP A 104 10.10 3.40 30.16
N GLU A 105 10.43 3.98 29.00
CA GLU A 105 11.69 3.75 28.28
C GLU A 105 12.87 4.62 28.79
N GLY A 106 12.65 5.52 29.72
CA GLY A 106 13.70 6.41 30.25
C GLY A 106 14.26 7.39 29.22
N LEU A 107 13.45 7.79 28.22
CA LEU A 107 13.88 8.69 27.14
C LEU A 107 13.62 10.14 27.53
N ASP A 108 14.69 10.93 27.60
CA ASP A 108 14.66 12.38 27.77
C ASP A 108 14.54 13.13 26.42
N GLY A 109 14.32 14.44 26.45
CA GLY A 109 14.26 15.28 25.27
C GLY A 109 13.00 15.13 24.43
N LEU A 110 12.01 14.33 24.88
CA LEU A 110 10.70 14.17 24.25
C LEU A 110 9.64 15.02 24.97
N THR A 111 8.91 15.79 24.21
CA THR A 111 7.76 16.57 24.71
C THR A 111 6.56 16.31 23.81
N TYR A 112 5.34 16.38 24.38
CA TYR A 112 4.13 16.07 23.66
C TYR A 112 3.03 17.09 23.99
N GLU A 113 2.27 17.53 22.98
CA GLU A 113 1.21 18.52 23.10
C GLU A 113 -0.06 18.04 22.38
N VAL A 114 -1.23 18.36 22.97
CA VAL A 114 -2.52 18.16 22.32
C VAL A 114 -2.85 19.42 21.52
N ALA A 115 -2.92 19.31 20.17
CA ALA A 115 -3.32 20.43 19.33
C ALA A 115 -3.95 19.94 18.01
N ASP A 116 -4.89 20.74 17.47
CA ASP A 116 -5.50 20.52 16.16
C ASP A 116 -4.61 21.06 15.05
N LEU A 117 -4.15 20.18 14.17
CA LEU A 117 -3.28 20.51 13.03
C LEU A 117 -3.97 21.45 12.03
N ASN A 118 -5.30 21.46 11.98
CA ASN A 118 -6.06 22.35 11.09
C ASN A 118 -5.93 23.84 11.47
N SER A 119 -5.61 24.12 12.72
CA SER A 119 -5.49 25.51 13.25
C SER A 119 -4.12 25.77 13.89
N ALA A 120 -3.19 24.83 13.80
CA ALA A 120 -1.88 24.91 14.42
C ALA A 120 -1.12 26.16 14.01
N LYS A 121 -0.46 26.81 14.99
CA LYS A 121 0.47 27.93 14.79
C LYS A 121 1.83 27.49 15.28
N LEU A 122 2.75 27.22 14.34
CA LEU A 122 4.07 26.69 14.64
C LEU A 122 5.09 27.86 14.76
N PRO A 123 6.08 27.75 15.68
CA PRO A 123 7.11 28.76 15.84
C PRO A 123 7.99 28.84 14.59
N LYS A 124 8.39 30.06 14.21
CA LYS A 124 9.20 30.28 13.01
C LYS A 124 10.63 29.72 13.19
N GLU A 125 11.15 29.01 12.18
CA GLU A 125 12.53 28.54 12.09
C GLU A 125 13.05 27.82 13.37
N ALA A 126 12.17 27.00 13.97
CA ALA A 126 12.45 26.35 15.25
C ALA A 126 13.04 24.94 15.09
N TYR A 127 12.77 24.26 13.99
CA TYR A 127 13.08 22.84 13.82
C TYR A 127 14.00 22.56 12.62
N ASP A 128 14.90 21.58 12.81
CA ASP A 128 15.79 21.06 11.77
C ASP A 128 15.06 20.04 10.88
N ALA A 129 14.07 19.35 11.46
CA ALA A 129 13.23 18.41 10.73
C ALA A 129 11.78 18.44 11.23
N VAL A 130 10.84 18.17 10.30
CA VAL A 130 9.43 17.91 10.60
C VAL A 130 9.09 16.53 10.04
N TYR A 131 8.46 15.70 10.86
CA TYR A 131 8.00 14.36 10.51
C TYR A 131 6.47 14.31 10.48
N VAL A 132 5.93 13.68 9.45
CA VAL A 132 4.51 13.31 9.40
C VAL A 132 4.39 11.87 8.89
N HIS A 133 3.65 11.08 9.61
CA HIS A 133 3.36 9.70 9.26
C HIS A 133 1.88 9.39 9.42
N ALA A 134 1.22 9.05 8.32
CA ALA A 134 -0.19 8.67 8.31
C ALA A 134 -1.11 9.69 9.06
N ALA A 135 -0.89 10.98 8.83
CA ALA A 135 -1.62 12.04 9.50
C ALA A 135 -2.09 13.19 8.59
N LEU A 136 -1.36 13.50 7.50
CA LEU A 136 -1.77 14.57 6.58
C LEU A 136 -3.12 14.26 5.93
N HIS A 137 -3.42 13.01 5.69
CA HIS A 137 -4.68 12.62 5.07
C HIS A 137 -5.92 12.90 5.95
N HIS A 138 -5.74 13.16 7.25
CA HIS A 138 -6.80 13.62 8.16
C HIS A 138 -6.97 15.13 8.20
N VAL A 139 -6.11 15.90 7.53
CA VAL A 139 -6.10 17.36 7.64
C VAL A 139 -6.96 18.01 6.55
N PHE A 140 -7.95 18.79 6.96
CA PHE A 140 -8.79 19.59 6.06
C PHE A 140 -8.05 20.81 5.52
N GLN A 141 -7.26 21.48 6.38
CA GLN A 141 -6.55 22.72 6.07
C GLN A 141 -5.10 22.43 5.64
N LEU A 142 -4.95 21.56 4.62
CA LEU A 142 -3.62 21.10 4.14
C LEU A 142 -2.70 22.27 3.76
N GLU A 143 -3.22 23.27 3.05
CA GLU A 143 -2.44 24.44 2.63
C GLU A 143 -1.90 25.18 3.84
N HIS A 144 -2.76 25.46 4.83
CA HIS A 144 -2.36 26.11 6.07
C HIS A 144 -1.28 25.32 6.79
N LEU A 145 -1.49 24.02 7.00
CA LEU A 145 -0.53 23.19 7.72
C LEU A 145 0.82 23.12 6.98
N LEU A 146 0.81 22.93 5.67
CA LEU A 146 2.04 22.87 4.87
C LEU A 146 2.79 24.22 4.89
N ASP A 147 2.09 25.36 4.91
CA ASP A 147 2.69 26.68 5.06
C ASP A 147 3.27 26.85 6.47
N GLN A 148 2.61 26.36 7.52
CA GLN A 148 3.15 26.33 8.89
C GLN A 148 4.39 25.45 8.99
N ILE A 149 4.39 24.27 8.35
CA ILE A 149 5.56 23.37 8.27
C ILE A 149 6.74 24.09 7.58
N LYS A 150 6.47 24.75 6.46
CA LYS A 150 7.52 25.52 5.74
C LYS A 150 8.08 26.66 6.60
N GLN A 151 7.22 27.36 7.32
CA GLN A 151 7.61 28.44 8.22
C GLN A 151 8.46 27.95 9.40
N THR A 152 8.06 26.83 10.02
CA THR A 152 8.71 26.33 11.25
C THR A 152 10.05 25.65 11.01
N LEU A 153 10.29 25.14 9.81
CA LEU A 153 11.58 24.61 9.43
C LEU A 153 12.62 25.70 9.33
N LYS A 154 13.82 25.44 9.84
CA LYS A 154 15.01 26.26 9.59
C LYS A 154 15.37 26.25 8.10
N PRO A 155 16.16 27.21 7.58
CA PRO A 155 16.68 27.15 6.22
C PRO A 155 17.41 25.82 5.95
N GLY A 156 17.05 25.14 4.85
CA GLY A 156 17.59 23.82 4.52
C GLY A 156 17.08 22.66 5.35
N GLY A 157 16.16 22.89 6.30
CA GLY A 157 15.52 21.86 7.13
C GLY A 157 14.70 20.86 6.31
N LEU A 158 14.51 19.68 6.86
CA LEU A 158 13.86 18.55 6.17
C LEU A 158 12.41 18.36 6.59
N PHE A 159 11.54 18.12 5.63
CA PHE A 159 10.19 17.64 5.82
C PHE A 159 10.09 16.17 5.36
N VAL A 160 9.87 15.26 6.29
CA VAL A 160 9.82 13.82 6.07
C VAL A 160 8.38 13.35 6.15
N VAL A 161 7.89 12.75 5.07
CA VAL A 161 6.50 12.33 4.90
C VAL A 161 6.46 10.85 4.54
N TYR A 162 5.70 10.09 5.32
CA TYR A 162 5.28 8.75 4.97
C TYR A 162 3.76 8.67 5.06
N GLU A 163 3.06 8.53 3.90
CA GLU A 163 1.65 8.90 3.87
C GLU A 163 0.81 8.04 2.92
N TYR A 164 -0.46 7.87 3.26
CA TYR A 164 -1.49 7.43 2.34
C TYR A 164 -1.84 8.57 1.37
N ILE A 165 -1.80 8.29 0.08
CA ILE A 165 -2.06 9.24 -1.01
C ILE A 165 -3.06 8.69 -2.03
N GLY A 166 -3.78 7.65 -1.65
CA GLY A 166 -4.82 7.04 -2.47
C GLY A 166 -6.06 7.94 -2.62
N PRO A 167 -7.16 7.39 -3.11
CA PRO A 167 -8.40 8.14 -3.30
C PRO A 167 -8.88 8.80 -2.01
N SER A 168 -9.28 10.06 -2.10
CA SER A 168 -9.87 10.78 -0.96
C SER A 168 -11.07 10.02 -0.41
N GLN A 169 -11.20 10.02 0.93
CA GLN A 169 -12.21 9.27 1.67
C GLN A 169 -12.27 7.77 1.30
N MET A 170 -11.12 7.20 0.90
CA MET A 170 -10.99 5.80 0.48
C MET A 170 -12.03 5.36 -0.57
N GLN A 171 -12.48 6.29 -1.42
CA GLN A 171 -13.43 5.99 -2.50
C GLN A 171 -12.70 5.34 -3.67
N PHE A 172 -12.32 4.07 -3.47
CA PHE A 172 -11.53 3.29 -4.42
C PHE A 172 -12.26 3.15 -5.77
N PRO A 173 -11.54 3.31 -6.90
CA PRO A 173 -12.10 3.08 -8.22
C PRO A 173 -12.65 1.65 -8.35
N ARG A 174 -13.76 1.50 -9.06
CA ARG A 174 -14.38 0.20 -9.29
C ARG A 174 -13.43 -0.83 -9.88
N ARG A 175 -12.59 -0.40 -10.83
CA ARG A 175 -11.56 -1.24 -11.45
C ARG A 175 -10.61 -1.85 -10.42
N ASP A 176 -10.15 -1.05 -9.44
CA ASP A 176 -9.20 -1.48 -8.44
C ASP A 176 -9.86 -2.48 -7.46
N LEU A 177 -11.14 -2.26 -7.14
CA LEU A 177 -11.94 -3.19 -6.33
C LEU A 177 -12.17 -4.52 -7.07
N GLU A 178 -12.58 -4.49 -8.33
CA GLU A 178 -12.80 -5.68 -9.15
C GLU A 178 -11.52 -6.52 -9.26
N LEU A 179 -10.36 -5.85 -9.42
CA LEU A 179 -9.07 -6.53 -9.44
C LEU A 179 -8.74 -7.16 -8.09
N ALA A 180 -8.94 -6.42 -6.99
CA ALA A 180 -8.71 -6.93 -5.64
C ALA A 180 -9.62 -8.12 -5.32
N ASP A 181 -10.91 -8.06 -5.69
CA ASP A 181 -11.88 -9.13 -5.51
C ASP A 181 -11.45 -10.42 -6.22
N ALA A 182 -10.92 -10.26 -7.41
CA ALA A 182 -10.45 -11.40 -8.18
C ALA A 182 -9.31 -12.15 -7.45
N PHE A 183 -8.37 -11.42 -6.86
CA PHE A 183 -7.27 -12.01 -6.10
C PHE A 183 -7.68 -12.46 -4.69
N LEU A 184 -8.55 -11.71 -4.02
CA LEU A 184 -9.14 -12.11 -2.75
C LEU A 184 -9.83 -13.48 -2.86
N ASN A 185 -10.56 -13.68 -3.93
CA ASN A 185 -11.24 -14.95 -4.19
C ASN A 185 -10.29 -16.11 -4.55
N ALA A 186 -9.02 -15.86 -4.86
CA ALA A 186 -8.01 -16.91 -4.97
C ALA A 186 -7.46 -17.35 -3.60
N ILE A 187 -7.67 -16.57 -2.55
CA ILE A 187 -7.31 -16.92 -1.18
C ILE A 187 -8.36 -17.90 -0.64
N PRO A 188 -7.96 -19.06 -0.10
CA PRO A 188 -8.92 -20.01 0.51
C PRO A 188 -9.75 -19.35 1.63
N GLU A 189 -11.02 -19.73 1.73
CA GLU A 189 -11.98 -19.09 2.65
C GLU A 189 -11.52 -19.08 4.11
N ARG A 190 -10.82 -20.14 4.56
CA ARG A 190 -10.27 -20.24 5.92
C ARG A 190 -9.33 -19.09 6.31
N TYR A 191 -8.71 -18.40 5.34
CA TYR A 191 -7.84 -17.25 5.55
C TYR A 191 -8.58 -15.90 5.40
N ARG A 192 -9.88 -15.91 5.09
CA ARG A 192 -10.65 -14.69 4.85
C ARG A 192 -11.54 -14.28 6.02
N SER A 193 -11.35 -14.87 7.19
CA SER A 193 -12.08 -14.49 8.41
C SER A 193 -11.72 -13.07 8.80
N MET A 194 -12.73 -12.25 9.10
CA MET A 194 -12.63 -10.90 9.64
C MET A 194 -12.99 -10.92 11.13
N PRO A 195 -12.03 -11.07 12.05
CA PRO A 195 -12.32 -11.26 13.47
C PRO A 195 -13.13 -10.11 14.07
N ARG A 196 -12.85 -8.87 13.67
CA ARG A 196 -13.54 -7.66 14.15
C ARG A 196 -15.02 -7.65 13.73
N LEU A 197 -15.29 -8.03 12.48
CA LEU A 197 -16.64 -8.03 11.91
C LEU A 197 -17.39 -9.36 12.11
N LYS A 198 -16.69 -10.41 12.59
CA LYS A 198 -17.24 -11.77 12.79
C LYS A 198 -17.89 -12.35 11.52
N ASP A 199 -17.28 -12.10 10.37
CA ASP A 199 -17.75 -12.53 9.04
C ASP A 199 -16.57 -13.00 8.18
N ILE A 200 -16.86 -13.50 7.01
CA ILE A 200 -15.87 -13.89 5.98
C ILE A 200 -15.78 -12.78 4.93
N LYS A 201 -14.56 -12.31 4.64
CA LYS A 201 -14.32 -11.31 3.59
C LYS A 201 -14.60 -11.92 2.21
N LYS A 202 -15.63 -11.41 1.54
CA LYS A 202 -16.08 -11.86 0.21
C LYS A 202 -15.66 -10.94 -0.90
N GLU A 203 -15.41 -9.65 -0.56
CA GLU A 203 -15.06 -8.59 -1.49
C GLU A 203 -14.13 -7.58 -0.82
N ALA A 204 -13.42 -6.78 -1.62
CA ALA A 204 -12.67 -5.63 -1.16
C ALA A 204 -13.63 -4.57 -0.60
N LEU A 205 -13.36 -4.13 0.63
CA LEU A 205 -14.28 -3.23 1.33
C LEU A 205 -14.11 -1.79 0.84
N ARG A 206 -15.22 -1.17 0.47
CA ARG A 206 -15.33 0.28 0.28
C ARG A 206 -16.52 0.77 1.09
N LEU A 207 -16.24 1.49 2.15
CA LEU A 207 -17.30 2.10 2.96
C LEU A 207 -18.03 3.19 2.16
N SER A 208 -19.33 3.33 2.38
CA SER A 208 -20.05 4.48 1.87
C SER A 208 -19.57 5.76 2.56
N LEU A 209 -19.75 6.91 1.91
CA LEU A 209 -19.41 8.21 2.53
C LEU A 209 -20.12 8.43 3.86
N ASP A 210 -21.37 7.99 3.98
CA ASP A 210 -22.13 8.10 5.24
C ASP A 210 -21.51 7.23 6.35
N ALA A 211 -21.07 6.02 6.03
CA ALA A 211 -20.38 5.15 6.98
C ALA A 211 -19.02 5.73 7.40
N MET A 212 -18.24 6.25 6.45
CA MET A 212 -16.97 6.96 6.73
C MET A 212 -17.19 8.15 7.66
N ASN A 213 -18.12 9.03 7.30
CA ASN A 213 -18.46 10.23 8.09
C ASN A 213 -19.02 9.90 9.47
N SER A 214 -19.60 8.72 9.66
CA SER A 214 -20.13 8.27 10.96
C SER A 214 -19.04 7.77 11.88
N SER A 215 -17.97 7.14 11.35
CA SER A 215 -16.83 6.63 12.12
C SER A 215 -15.75 7.70 12.27
N ASP A 216 -15.01 8.00 11.23
CA ASP A 216 -14.01 9.08 11.20
C ASP A 216 -14.21 9.96 9.96
N PRO A 217 -14.86 11.12 10.09
CA PRO A 217 -15.09 12.02 8.95
C PRO A 217 -13.82 12.68 8.42
N SER A 218 -12.69 12.57 9.13
CA SER A 218 -11.39 13.08 8.67
C SER A 218 -10.60 12.05 7.85
N GLU A 219 -11.01 10.76 7.89
CA GLU A 219 -10.29 9.68 7.23
C GLU A 219 -10.09 9.94 5.73
N SER A 220 -8.84 10.09 5.35
CA SER A 220 -8.39 10.29 3.97
C SER A 220 -9.07 11.45 3.23
N ILE A 221 -9.49 12.50 3.98
CA ILE A 221 -10.37 13.56 3.47
C ILE A 221 -9.82 14.28 2.24
N ARG A 222 -8.50 14.50 2.17
CA ARG A 222 -7.80 15.16 1.05
C ARG A 222 -6.52 14.42 0.64
N ALA A 223 -6.49 13.10 0.81
CA ALA A 223 -5.28 12.29 0.60
C ALA A 223 -4.65 12.46 -0.79
N SER A 224 -5.46 12.55 -1.85
CA SER A 224 -4.98 12.72 -3.23
C SER A 224 -4.29 14.06 -3.50
N GLU A 225 -4.48 15.07 -2.63
CA GLU A 225 -3.91 16.41 -2.77
C GLU A 225 -2.55 16.56 -2.07
N ILE A 226 -2.15 15.62 -1.21
CA ILE A 226 -0.94 15.72 -0.38
C ILE A 226 0.32 15.91 -1.22
N VAL A 227 0.52 15.06 -2.24
CA VAL A 227 1.73 15.12 -3.07
C VAL A 227 1.83 16.43 -3.85
N PRO A 228 0.82 16.87 -4.63
CA PRO A 228 0.93 18.11 -5.38
C PRO A 228 1.07 19.35 -4.49
N LEU A 229 0.37 19.42 -3.37
CA LEU A 229 0.47 20.54 -2.44
C LEU A 229 1.82 20.59 -1.73
N THR A 230 2.40 19.45 -1.36
CA THR A 230 3.74 19.35 -0.79
C THR A 230 4.80 19.77 -1.81
N ALA A 231 4.74 19.23 -3.02
CA ALA A 231 5.69 19.51 -4.08
C ALA A 231 5.67 20.97 -4.56
N SER A 232 4.55 21.67 -4.43
CA SER A 232 4.46 23.10 -4.75
C SER A 232 5.17 24.02 -3.71
N ARG A 233 5.44 23.51 -2.51
CA ARG A 233 6.00 24.28 -1.38
C ARG A 233 7.43 23.94 -1.04
N PHE A 234 7.84 22.71 -1.29
CA PHE A 234 9.13 22.17 -0.88
C PHE A 234 9.90 21.60 -2.07
N GLU A 235 11.22 21.60 -1.97
CA GLU A 235 12.05 20.88 -2.91
C GLU A 235 12.10 19.40 -2.54
N VAL A 236 11.53 18.53 -3.40
CA VAL A 236 11.49 17.10 -3.18
C VAL A 236 12.87 16.50 -3.47
N ARG A 237 13.55 16.00 -2.44
CA ARG A 237 14.90 15.41 -2.50
C ARG A 237 14.87 13.90 -2.67
N HIS A 238 13.88 13.24 -2.08
CA HIS A 238 13.64 11.80 -2.19
C HIS A 238 12.16 11.58 -2.38
N PHE A 239 11.81 10.74 -3.33
CA PHE A 239 10.42 10.36 -3.60
C PHE A 239 10.37 8.88 -3.99
N ARG A 240 9.54 8.11 -3.29
CA ARG A 240 9.29 6.71 -3.60
C ARG A 240 7.83 6.37 -3.43
N TYR A 241 7.27 5.72 -4.43
CA TYR A 241 6.03 5.00 -4.27
C TYR A 241 6.31 3.69 -3.53
N VAL A 242 5.67 3.50 -2.38
CA VAL A 242 5.91 2.33 -1.51
C VAL A 242 4.91 1.21 -1.72
N GLY A 243 3.93 1.39 -2.58
CA GLY A 243 2.99 0.34 -2.94
C GLY A 243 1.75 0.30 -2.06
N GLY A 244 1.25 -0.89 -1.83
CA GLY A 244 0.14 -1.16 -0.93
C GLY A 244 -1.23 -0.90 -1.51
N THR A 245 -1.39 -0.79 -2.83
CA THR A 245 -2.69 -0.58 -3.47
C THR A 245 -3.53 -1.84 -3.44
N LEU A 246 -3.04 -2.89 -4.08
CA LEU A 246 -3.73 -4.19 -4.11
C LEU A 246 -3.73 -4.84 -2.73
N LEU A 247 -2.59 -4.75 -2.01
CA LEU A 247 -2.43 -5.36 -0.70
C LEU A 247 -3.38 -4.75 0.34
N LEU A 248 -3.57 -3.42 0.34
CA LEU A 248 -4.55 -2.75 1.20
C LEU A 248 -5.96 -3.30 0.97
N LEU A 249 -6.38 -3.37 -0.29
CA LEU A 249 -7.73 -3.80 -0.65
C LEU A 249 -7.97 -5.28 -0.30
N ILE A 250 -6.98 -6.14 -0.53
CA ILE A 250 -7.11 -7.59 -0.26
C ILE A 250 -7.02 -7.88 1.23
N PHE A 251 -6.00 -7.36 1.94
CA PHE A 251 -5.61 -7.85 3.25
C PHE A 251 -6.15 -7.05 4.45
N SER A 252 -6.71 -5.86 4.24
CA SER A 252 -7.41 -5.17 5.34
C SER A 252 -8.46 -6.07 5.96
N GLU A 253 -8.52 -6.08 7.30
CA GLU A 253 -9.41 -6.90 8.16
C GLU A 253 -9.05 -8.39 8.26
N ILE A 254 -8.17 -8.93 7.40
CA ILE A 254 -7.83 -10.36 7.39
C ILE A 254 -6.32 -10.64 7.54
N ALA A 255 -5.47 -9.62 7.66
CA ALA A 255 -4.02 -9.76 7.66
C ALA A 255 -3.50 -10.70 8.77
N GLY A 256 -4.15 -10.73 9.93
CA GLY A 256 -3.78 -11.59 11.06
C GLY A 256 -3.99 -13.09 10.83
N ASN A 257 -4.66 -13.47 9.76
CA ASN A 257 -4.85 -14.89 9.42
C ASN A 257 -3.62 -15.51 8.72
N PHE A 258 -2.57 -14.72 8.45
CA PHE A 258 -1.39 -15.16 7.70
C PHE A 258 -0.15 -15.13 8.60
N THR A 259 0.56 -16.24 8.68
CA THR A 259 1.80 -16.37 9.46
C THR A 259 2.95 -16.86 8.58
N GLU A 260 4.20 -16.53 8.94
CA GLU A 260 5.39 -16.85 8.12
C GLU A 260 5.66 -18.36 8.00
N ASP A 261 5.24 -19.13 8.97
CA ASP A 261 5.41 -20.58 9.05
C ASP A 261 4.33 -21.36 8.28
N ASP A 262 3.28 -20.69 7.79
CA ASP A 262 2.25 -21.32 6.97
C ASP A 262 2.74 -21.51 5.53
N VAL A 263 3.41 -22.66 5.29
CA VAL A 263 4.02 -23.00 4.00
C VAL A 263 3.00 -23.14 2.86
N GLU A 264 1.72 -23.33 3.18
CA GLU A 264 0.68 -23.49 2.17
C GLU A 264 0.29 -22.15 1.52
N ILE A 265 0.12 -21.09 2.35
CA ILE A 265 -0.36 -19.79 1.85
C ILE A 265 0.79 -18.83 1.50
N MET A 266 1.95 -18.99 2.11
CA MET A 266 3.07 -18.06 1.91
C MET A 266 3.52 -17.88 0.44
N PRO A 267 3.52 -18.89 -0.44
CA PRO A 267 3.81 -18.67 -1.86
C PRO A 267 2.83 -17.69 -2.53
N LEU A 268 1.53 -17.77 -2.17
CA LEU A 268 0.52 -16.85 -2.69
C LEU A 268 0.71 -15.43 -2.15
N ILE A 269 1.03 -15.27 -0.87
CA ILE A 269 1.30 -13.96 -0.28
C ILE A 269 2.48 -13.29 -1.00
N ARG A 270 3.60 -13.99 -1.18
CA ARG A 270 4.77 -13.50 -1.91
C ARG A 270 4.43 -13.11 -3.35
N ALA A 271 3.62 -13.93 -4.02
CA ALA A 271 3.16 -13.65 -5.37
C ALA A 271 2.30 -12.38 -5.44
N LEU A 272 1.40 -12.17 -4.47
CA LEU A 272 0.56 -10.97 -4.39
C LEU A 272 1.38 -9.70 -4.08
N ILE A 273 2.39 -9.79 -3.22
CA ILE A 273 3.34 -8.69 -2.98
C ILE A 273 4.10 -8.35 -4.26
N ALA A 274 4.62 -9.35 -4.96
CA ALA A 274 5.33 -9.15 -6.23
C ALA A 274 4.42 -8.56 -7.31
N LEU A 275 3.16 -8.98 -7.35
CA LEU A 275 2.15 -8.48 -8.28
C LEU A 275 1.78 -7.02 -7.98
N ASP A 276 1.55 -6.64 -6.73
CA ASP A 276 1.30 -5.24 -6.34
C ASP A 276 2.44 -4.34 -6.83
N ASN A 277 3.68 -4.74 -6.58
CA ASN A 277 4.86 -4.04 -7.07
C ASN A 277 4.88 -3.92 -8.59
N PHE A 278 4.66 -5.03 -9.29
CA PHE A 278 4.65 -5.06 -10.75
C PHE A 278 3.59 -4.15 -11.35
N LEU A 279 2.37 -4.17 -10.81
CA LEU A 279 1.26 -3.34 -11.30
C LEU A 279 1.54 -1.85 -11.09
N ILE A 280 2.14 -1.49 -9.97
CA ILE A 280 2.51 -0.10 -9.68
C ILE A 280 3.70 0.36 -10.53
N ASP A 281 4.75 -0.44 -10.65
CA ASP A 281 5.96 -0.09 -11.41
C ASP A 281 5.67 0.05 -12.91
N ASN A 282 4.71 -0.71 -13.42
CA ASN A 282 4.21 -0.62 -14.79
C ASN A 282 3.03 0.36 -14.96
N LYS A 283 2.69 1.14 -13.93
CA LYS A 283 1.63 2.16 -13.95
C LYS A 283 0.23 1.62 -14.31
N VAL A 284 0.00 0.33 -14.05
CA VAL A 284 -1.34 -0.28 -14.17
C VAL A 284 -2.21 0.14 -13.00
N LEU A 285 -1.63 0.17 -11.80
CA LEU A 285 -2.24 0.74 -10.59
C LEU A 285 -1.43 1.92 -10.08
N PRO A 286 -2.07 2.92 -9.45
CA PRO A 286 -1.36 3.93 -8.69
C PRO A 286 -0.78 3.32 -7.41
N SER A 287 0.21 3.95 -6.79
CA SER A 287 0.60 3.63 -5.42
C SER A 287 -0.28 4.39 -4.45
N TYR A 288 -0.82 3.70 -3.45
CA TYR A 288 -1.62 4.36 -2.41
C TYR A 288 -0.78 4.86 -1.23
N HIS A 289 0.51 4.59 -1.22
CA HIS A 289 1.41 5.11 -0.20
C HIS A 289 2.67 5.71 -0.83
N VAL A 290 3.20 6.73 -0.16
CA VAL A 290 4.40 7.44 -0.58
C VAL A 290 5.35 7.63 0.60
N TYR A 291 6.64 7.58 0.30
CA TYR A 291 7.69 8.10 1.16
C TYR A 291 8.41 9.26 0.47
N MET A 292 8.42 10.42 1.13
CA MET A 292 9.06 11.62 0.62
C MET A 292 9.99 12.24 1.67
N ILE A 293 11.12 12.77 1.20
CA ILE A 293 11.95 13.71 1.96
C ILE A 293 12.04 14.98 1.15
N CYS A 294 11.54 16.04 1.73
CA CYS A 294 11.48 17.36 1.14
C CYS A 294 12.39 18.30 1.89
N GLN A 295 12.89 19.34 1.23
CA GLN A 295 13.74 20.34 1.84
C GLN A 295 13.11 21.73 1.72
N LYS A 296 13.17 22.52 2.81
CA LYS A 296 12.79 23.93 2.76
C LYS A 296 13.77 24.69 1.88
N THR A 297 13.25 25.33 0.85
CA THR A 297 13.96 26.30 -0.01
C THR A 297 13.03 27.46 -0.31
N ASP A 298 13.60 28.62 -0.67
CA ASP A 298 12.82 29.79 -1.05
C ASP A 298 12.17 29.61 -2.43
N ASN A 299 12.87 28.94 -3.34
CA ASN A 299 12.44 28.68 -4.71
C ASN A 299 12.49 27.17 -5.00
N PRO A 300 11.46 26.40 -4.64
CA PRO A 300 11.43 24.98 -4.95
C PRO A 300 11.39 24.79 -6.48
N LEU A 301 12.26 23.93 -6.99
CA LEU A 301 12.22 23.55 -8.40
C LEU A 301 10.95 22.73 -8.68
N PRO A 302 10.27 22.99 -9.79
CA PRO A 302 9.12 22.17 -10.19
C PRO A 302 9.51 20.70 -10.24
N MET A 303 8.67 19.84 -9.69
CA MET A 303 8.92 18.41 -9.59
C MET A 303 9.11 17.73 -10.96
N GLN A 304 8.52 18.29 -12.03
CA GLN A 304 8.61 17.82 -13.41
C GLN A 304 10.04 17.86 -14.02
N THR A 305 10.96 18.67 -13.47
CA THR A 305 12.33 18.79 -14.00
C THR A 305 13.30 17.73 -13.51
N ARG A 306 12.86 16.85 -12.62
CA ARG A 306 13.75 15.89 -11.97
C ARG A 306 13.25 14.47 -12.17
N ASN A 307 13.07 13.84 -13.16
CA ASN A 307 12.79 12.38 -13.35
C ASN A 307 12.36 11.56 -12.07
N VAL A 308 11.89 12.25 -11.03
CA VAL A 308 11.61 11.72 -9.70
C VAL A 308 10.13 11.35 -9.54
N LEU A 309 9.29 11.90 -10.41
CA LEU A 309 7.87 11.55 -10.43
C LEU A 309 7.47 10.92 -11.75
N PRO A 310 6.69 9.86 -11.70
CA PRO A 310 5.74 9.62 -12.76
C PRO A 310 4.81 10.86 -12.86
N PRO A 311 4.27 11.15 -14.06
CA PRO A 311 3.38 12.28 -14.24
C PRO A 311 2.36 12.33 -13.11
N ALA A 312 2.13 13.54 -12.59
CA ALA A 312 1.24 13.75 -11.47
C ALA A 312 0.01 12.87 -11.63
N VAL A 313 -0.26 12.05 -10.64
CA VAL A 313 -1.56 11.42 -10.47
C VAL A 313 -2.50 12.51 -9.95
N SER A 314 -2.56 13.59 -10.72
CA SER A 314 -3.62 14.55 -10.61
C SER A 314 -4.76 13.94 -11.39
N VAL A 315 -5.81 13.67 -10.70
CA VAL A 315 -7.07 13.19 -11.24
C VAL A 315 -6.97 11.73 -11.70
N PHE A 316 -7.45 10.82 -10.84
CA PHE A 316 -7.90 9.53 -11.31
C PHE A 316 -8.82 9.80 -12.53
N PRO A 317 -8.56 9.19 -13.69
CA PRO A 317 -9.47 9.37 -14.80
C PRO A 317 -10.86 8.95 -14.31
N THR A 318 -11.78 9.88 -14.27
CA THR A 318 -13.20 9.56 -14.29
C THR A 318 -13.38 8.58 -15.44
N ASP A 319 -13.87 7.38 -15.16
CA ASP A 319 -14.40 6.29 -15.99
C ASP A 319 -14.09 6.22 -17.51
N ASP A 320 -13.23 7.07 -18.06
CA ASP A 320 -12.87 7.09 -19.48
C ASP A 320 -11.72 6.11 -19.77
N LEU A 321 -12.11 4.88 -20.06
CA LEU A 321 -11.25 3.78 -20.54
C LEU A 321 -10.53 4.09 -21.90
N GLU A 322 -10.87 5.16 -22.60
CA GLU A 322 -10.31 5.48 -23.92
C GLU A 322 -8.95 6.20 -23.89
N ALA A 323 -8.54 6.79 -22.78
CA ALA A 323 -7.27 7.55 -22.70
C ALA A 323 -6.02 6.70 -22.41
N LEU A 324 -6.14 5.40 -22.16
CA LEU A 324 -5.03 4.47 -21.95
C LEU A 324 -4.61 3.76 -23.25
N THR A 325 -4.16 4.51 -24.24
CA THR A 325 -3.53 3.95 -25.46
C THR A 325 -2.07 3.52 -25.28
N VAL A 326 -1.58 3.39 -24.06
CA VAL A 326 -0.38 2.60 -23.80
C VAL A 326 -0.82 1.16 -23.63
N ARG A 327 -0.55 0.30 -24.61
CA ARG A 327 -0.71 -1.15 -24.49
C ARG A 327 0.15 -1.63 -23.32
N THR A 328 -0.42 -1.67 -22.12
CA THR A 328 0.15 -2.41 -21.01
C THR A 328 0.05 -3.89 -21.37
N LYS A 329 1.15 -4.64 -21.23
CA LYS A 329 1.08 -6.10 -21.42
C LYS A 329 -0.02 -6.64 -20.50
N PRO A 330 -0.88 -7.51 -20.98
CA PRO A 330 -1.90 -8.14 -20.15
C PRO A 330 -1.24 -8.88 -18.97
N VAL A 331 -1.90 -8.84 -17.84
CA VAL A 331 -1.50 -9.56 -16.63
C VAL A 331 -2.56 -10.59 -16.27
N GLY A 332 -2.17 -11.67 -15.61
CA GLY A 332 -3.12 -12.68 -15.19
C GLY A 332 -2.49 -13.75 -14.32
N LEU A 333 -3.35 -14.55 -13.72
CA LEU A 333 -3.00 -15.75 -12.97
C LEU A 333 -3.61 -16.98 -13.61
N LEU A 334 -2.89 -18.09 -13.53
CA LEU A 334 -3.33 -19.40 -13.95
C LEU A 334 -2.98 -20.39 -12.82
N ALA A 335 -3.97 -21.06 -12.29
CA ALA A 335 -3.82 -22.03 -11.22
C ALA A 335 -4.60 -23.31 -11.51
N ALA A 336 -4.20 -24.39 -10.86
CA ALA A 336 -4.94 -25.65 -10.91
C ALA A 336 -5.14 -26.18 -9.48
N GLU A 337 -6.30 -26.77 -9.21
CA GLU A 337 -6.65 -27.30 -7.89
C GLU A 337 -7.40 -28.65 -8.01
N PRO A 338 -6.97 -29.66 -7.26
CA PRO A 338 -5.74 -29.73 -6.47
C PRO A 338 -4.48 -29.78 -7.36
N ASN A 339 -3.39 -29.18 -6.88
CA ASN A 339 -2.07 -29.32 -7.48
C ASN A 339 -1.03 -29.36 -6.35
N PRO A 340 -0.51 -30.55 -5.95
CA PRO A 340 -0.57 -31.83 -6.69
C PRO A 340 -1.98 -32.43 -6.78
N PHE A 341 -2.29 -33.04 -7.91
CA PHE A 341 -3.55 -33.75 -8.14
C PHE A 341 -3.40 -35.26 -7.83
N ARG A 342 -4.51 -35.93 -7.47
CA ARG A 342 -4.53 -37.38 -7.36
C ARG A 342 -4.62 -37.98 -8.76
N ALA A 343 -3.65 -38.84 -9.09
CA ALA A 343 -3.63 -39.59 -10.33
C ALA A 343 -4.37 -40.95 -10.15
N ASP A 344 -4.98 -41.41 -11.22
CA ASP A 344 -5.53 -42.77 -11.32
C ASP A 344 -4.41 -43.81 -11.57
N SER A 345 -4.74 -45.06 -11.71
CA SER A 345 -3.78 -46.17 -11.98
C SER A 345 -2.99 -45.99 -13.32
N ARG A 346 -3.41 -45.10 -14.18
CA ARG A 346 -2.73 -44.75 -15.45
C ARG A 346 -1.89 -43.48 -15.31
N GLY A 347 -1.78 -42.91 -14.12
CA GLY A 347 -1.06 -41.65 -13.87
C GLY A 347 -1.79 -40.39 -14.33
N VAL A 348 -3.12 -40.45 -14.47
CA VAL A 348 -3.94 -39.37 -15.03
C VAL A 348 -4.85 -38.77 -13.95
N GLY A 349 -4.95 -37.45 -13.92
CA GLY A 349 -5.85 -36.72 -13.03
C GLY A 349 -6.68 -35.65 -13.73
N SER A 350 -7.62 -35.08 -13.00
CA SER A 350 -8.58 -34.10 -13.53
C SER A 350 -8.75 -32.92 -12.56
N PRO A 351 -7.70 -32.12 -12.32
CA PRO A 351 -7.82 -30.92 -11.48
C PRO A 351 -8.72 -29.87 -12.15
N THR A 352 -9.20 -28.93 -11.38
CA THR A 352 -9.88 -27.73 -11.86
C THR A 352 -8.86 -26.65 -12.16
N VAL A 353 -8.86 -26.12 -13.37
CA VAL A 353 -8.01 -24.99 -13.79
C VAL A 353 -8.81 -23.71 -13.64
N SER A 354 -8.24 -22.75 -12.93
CA SER A 354 -8.80 -21.41 -12.73
C SER A 354 -7.85 -20.36 -13.27
N TRP A 355 -8.37 -19.35 -13.92
CA TRP A 355 -7.59 -18.22 -14.40
C TRP A 355 -8.34 -16.91 -14.29
N ILE A 356 -7.57 -15.85 -14.24
CA ILE A 356 -8.03 -14.48 -14.33
C ILE A 356 -7.09 -13.69 -15.21
N THR A 357 -7.64 -12.81 -16.04
CA THR A 357 -6.86 -11.93 -16.91
C THR A 357 -7.36 -10.51 -16.85
N TYR A 358 -6.42 -9.58 -16.95
CA TYR A 358 -6.67 -8.15 -17.03
C TYR A 358 -5.83 -7.55 -18.17
N GLY A 359 -6.44 -6.64 -18.96
CA GLY A 359 -5.80 -5.98 -20.10
C GLY A 359 -5.79 -6.79 -21.40
N ALA A 360 -6.19 -8.08 -21.37
CA ALA A 360 -6.42 -8.87 -22.58
C ALA A 360 -7.92 -8.85 -22.93
N SER A 361 -8.28 -8.61 -24.18
CA SER A 361 -9.67 -8.72 -24.63
C SER A 361 -10.07 -10.16 -24.97
N ARG A 362 -9.10 -11.03 -25.21
CA ARG A 362 -9.29 -12.45 -25.50
C ARG A 362 -8.08 -13.28 -25.08
N VAL A 363 -8.33 -14.41 -24.44
CA VAL A 363 -7.29 -15.33 -24.00
C VAL A 363 -7.60 -16.77 -24.38
N GLU A 364 -6.52 -17.54 -24.55
CA GLU A 364 -6.55 -18.99 -24.78
C GLU A 364 -5.63 -19.69 -23.80
N ILE A 365 -6.01 -20.90 -23.35
CA ILE A 365 -5.12 -21.77 -22.57
C ILE A 365 -4.70 -22.92 -23.47
N HIS A 366 -3.40 -23.08 -23.64
CA HIS A 366 -2.77 -24.10 -24.45
C HIS A 366 -2.01 -25.12 -23.59
N VAL A 367 -1.95 -26.37 -24.05
CA VAL A 367 -1.34 -27.48 -23.33
C VAL A 367 0.07 -27.75 -23.85
N ASN A 368 1.04 -27.82 -22.94
CA ASN A 368 2.45 -28.15 -23.14
C ASN A 368 3.29 -27.19 -23.99
N ALA A 369 2.69 -26.31 -24.75
CA ALA A 369 3.39 -25.26 -25.51
C ALA A 369 2.48 -24.03 -25.69
N PRO A 370 3.04 -22.81 -25.93
CA PRO A 370 2.24 -21.61 -26.24
C PRO A 370 1.26 -21.81 -27.40
N ASP A 371 1.63 -22.59 -28.40
CA ASP A 371 0.87 -22.95 -29.61
C ASP A 371 0.32 -24.40 -29.57
N GLY A 372 0.37 -25.06 -28.41
CA GLY A 372 -0.13 -26.42 -28.21
C GLY A 372 -1.65 -26.56 -28.33
N PRO A 373 -2.21 -27.75 -28.07
CA PRO A 373 -3.66 -27.95 -28.11
C PRO A 373 -4.42 -26.99 -27.17
N ILE A 374 -5.55 -26.48 -27.65
CA ILE A 374 -6.38 -25.55 -26.86
C ILE A 374 -7.13 -26.32 -25.77
N PHE A 375 -6.96 -25.87 -24.51
CA PHE A 375 -7.78 -26.32 -23.38
C PHE A 375 -9.03 -25.44 -23.21
N ALA A 376 -8.86 -24.11 -23.29
CA ALA A 376 -9.97 -23.18 -23.11
C ALA A 376 -9.76 -21.90 -23.93
N ARG A 377 -10.86 -21.23 -24.28
CA ARG A 377 -10.88 -19.92 -24.95
C ARG A 377 -11.94 -19.05 -24.30
N ARG A 378 -11.57 -17.84 -23.84
CA ARG A 378 -12.49 -16.94 -23.14
C ARG A 378 -12.18 -15.47 -23.45
N GLY A 379 -13.12 -14.59 -23.10
CA GLY A 379 -12.92 -13.14 -22.99
C GLY A 379 -12.15 -12.78 -21.70
N PRO A 380 -12.08 -11.47 -21.39
CA PRO A 380 -11.49 -11.00 -20.12
C PRO A 380 -12.31 -11.44 -18.92
N GLY A 381 -11.68 -11.59 -17.76
CA GLY A 381 -12.33 -11.91 -16.50
C GLY A 381 -11.82 -13.20 -15.85
N ARG A 382 -12.62 -13.67 -14.90
CA ARG A 382 -12.31 -14.88 -14.11
C ARG A 382 -13.12 -16.07 -14.62
N PHE A 383 -12.43 -17.19 -14.80
CA PHE A 383 -13.02 -18.44 -15.25
C PHE A 383 -12.43 -19.63 -14.50
N SER A 384 -13.19 -20.72 -14.47
CA SER A 384 -12.77 -21.98 -13.90
C SER A 384 -13.34 -23.11 -14.75
N GLN A 385 -12.53 -24.13 -15.04
CA GLN A 385 -12.93 -25.27 -15.84
C GLN A 385 -12.21 -26.54 -15.37
N LYS A 386 -13.00 -27.57 -15.06
CA LYS A 386 -12.44 -28.89 -14.73
C LYS A 386 -11.84 -29.53 -15.97
N ILE A 387 -10.68 -30.15 -15.84
CA ILE A 387 -10.08 -30.94 -16.93
C ILE A 387 -10.92 -32.20 -17.15
N GLY A 388 -11.47 -32.30 -18.36
CA GLY A 388 -12.24 -33.46 -18.79
C GLY A 388 -11.36 -34.63 -19.26
N PRO A 389 -11.98 -35.77 -19.62
CA PRO A 389 -11.27 -36.90 -20.22
C PRO A 389 -10.47 -36.48 -21.47
N PRO A 390 -9.29 -37.07 -21.71
CA PRO A 390 -8.66 -38.16 -20.95
C PRO A 390 -7.95 -37.73 -19.66
N GLY A 391 -7.98 -36.45 -19.25
CA GLY A 391 -7.26 -35.92 -18.11
C GLY A 391 -5.85 -35.45 -18.44
N VAL A 392 -5.02 -35.20 -17.41
CA VAL A 392 -3.63 -34.74 -17.53
C VAL A 392 -2.69 -35.62 -16.72
N CYS A 393 -1.44 -35.68 -17.18
CA CYS A 393 -0.35 -36.39 -16.49
C CYS A 393 0.55 -35.45 -15.70
N ASP A 394 1.42 -36.03 -14.85
CA ASP A 394 2.47 -35.25 -14.18
C ASP A 394 3.34 -34.51 -15.19
N GLY A 395 3.72 -33.27 -14.84
CA GLY A 395 4.53 -32.41 -15.69
C GLY A 395 3.76 -31.70 -16.82
N THR A 396 2.47 -31.95 -17.03
CA THR A 396 1.67 -31.20 -18.00
C THR A 396 1.74 -29.72 -17.70
N ARG A 397 2.04 -28.89 -18.70
CA ARG A 397 2.08 -27.42 -18.59
C ARG A 397 0.87 -26.79 -19.27
N LEU A 398 0.28 -25.79 -18.64
CA LEU A 398 -0.76 -24.97 -19.24
C LEU A 398 -0.23 -23.56 -19.43
N TYR A 399 -0.41 -23.01 -20.62
CA TYR A 399 0.03 -21.68 -21.03
C TYR A 399 -1.17 -20.78 -21.29
N LEU A 400 -1.34 -19.73 -20.49
CA LEU A 400 -2.36 -18.71 -20.69
C LEU A 400 -1.83 -17.67 -21.68
N GLN A 401 -2.39 -17.61 -22.86
CA GLN A 401 -1.96 -16.76 -23.98
C GLN A 401 -2.87 -15.56 -24.14
N ASP A 402 -2.30 -14.38 -24.38
CA ASP A 402 -3.04 -13.23 -24.91
C ASP A 402 -3.17 -13.38 -26.45
N VAL A 403 -4.39 -13.51 -26.89
CA VAL A 403 -4.73 -13.54 -28.34
C VAL A 403 -5.58 -12.34 -28.76
N SER A 404 -5.54 -11.26 -27.98
CA SER A 404 -6.26 -10.01 -28.26
C SER A 404 -5.82 -9.43 -29.60
N GLY A 405 -6.79 -9.04 -30.43
CA GLY A 405 -6.49 -8.45 -31.72
C GLY A 405 -5.76 -9.36 -32.71
N GLY A 406 -5.78 -10.69 -32.48
CA GLY A 406 -5.10 -11.66 -33.34
C GLY A 406 -3.60 -11.82 -33.04
N LEU A 407 -3.15 -11.53 -31.85
CA LEU A 407 -1.75 -11.76 -31.44
C LEU A 407 -1.35 -13.23 -31.64
N PRO A 408 -0.11 -13.48 -32.09
CA PRO A 408 0.38 -14.83 -32.32
C PRO A 408 0.61 -15.59 -31.02
N LEU A 409 0.53 -16.92 -31.08
CA LEU A 409 0.76 -17.82 -29.96
C LEU A 409 2.28 -18.02 -29.76
N THR A 410 2.90 -17.10 -29.00
CA THR A 410 4.34 -17.08 -28.77
C THR A 410 4.65 -16.94 -27.26
N PRO A 411 5.88 -17.27 -26.82
CA PRO A 411 6.28 -17.06 -25.46
C PRO A 411 6.12 -15.58 -24.98
N GLU A 412 6.31 -14.62 -25.89
CA GLU A 412 6.21 -13.17 -25.60
C GLU A 412 4.78 -12.75 -25.24
N ASN A 413 3.77 -13.48 -25.74
CA ASN A 413 2.35 -13.26 -25.50
C ASN A 413 1.79 -14.20 -24.41
N THR A 414 2.65 -14.95 -23.71
CA THR A 414 2.25 -15.76 -22.57
C THR A 414 2.07 -14.89 -21.35
N ILE A 415 0.87 -14.92 -20.78
CA ILE A 415 0.49 -14.19 -19.56
C ILE A 415 0.92 -14.94 -18.31
N ALA A 416 0.67 -16.25 -18.27
CA ALA A 416 0.99 -17.11 -17.13
C ALA A 416 1.19 -18.58 -17.57
N VAL A 417 1.94 -19.34 -16.77
CA VAL A 417 2.14 -20.78 -16.97
C VAL A 417 1.96 -21.49 -15.63
N VAL A 418 1.25 -22.61 -15.63
CA VAL A 418 1.17 -23.52 -14.48
C VAL A 418 1.65 -24.92 -14.90
N THR A 419 2.47 -25.55 -14.06
CA THR A 419 2.86 -26.94 -14.21
C THR A 419 2.02 -27.80 -13.27
N LEU A 420 1.33 -28.79 -13.83
CA LEU A 420 0.52 -29.73 -13.07
C LEU A 420 1.40 -30.84 -12.52
N ARG A 421 1.25 -31.16 -11.23
CA ARG A 421 2.00 -32.21 -10.56
C ARG A 421 1.04 -33.28 -10.04
N SER A 422 1.46 -34.55 -10.09
CA SER A 422 0.78 -35.64 -9.40
C SER A 422 1.29 -35.78 -7.97
N ALA A 423 0.39 -36.14 -7.04
CA ALA A 423 0.75 -36.44 -5.66
C ALA A 423 1.43 -37.81 -5.53
#